data_d8ebbc31eb537d64ed6b143b7d3a3453
#
_entry.id   d8ebbc31eb537d64ed6b143b7d3a3453
#
_cell.length_a   1.000
_cell.length_b   1.000
_cell.length_c   1.000
_cell.angle_alpha   90.00
_cell.angle_beta   90.00
_cell.angle_gamma   90.00
#
_symmetry.space_group_name_H-M   'P 1'
#
loop_
_entity.id
_entity.type
_entity.pdbx_description
1 polymer ?
#
loop_
_entity_poly.entity_id
_entity_poly.type
_entity_poly.pdbx_seq_one_letter_code
_entity_poly.pdbx_strand_id
1 'polypeptide(L)'
;MTSIRAWLLPAVFLMSPLAAPSANVVTDWDEMAVTFIQPRMVPPVAYRAMAIMHIAMFDAVNTIEPFYRPYQAQLPATPDTSKDAAAAAAAGAVLTKLLPDAAPDIQAALTSYLAAIPESDGKSNGMKLGDAVAAKILEARANDESSAPDAYRPVTTPGVYIPTPLTVASQWPNLKPFAMTSPSQFRPKPPIALESEQWAKDYNEIKELGEKNSSKRSARQTEDARFWLMTGPRSTHPLARQIIIHGLAASVTLALAHP
;
A
#
# COMPACT_ATOMS: atom_id res chain seq x y z
N MET A 1 35.98 56.18 -30.22
CA MET A 1 35.68 54.76 -30.46
C MET A 1 36.16 53.98 -29.25
N THR A 2 35.26 53.76 -28.28
CA THR A 2 35.53 53.10 -27.02
C THR A 2 34.80 51.77 -27.03
N SER A 3 35.55 50.64 -27.09
CA SER A 3 35.04 49.26 -27.10
C SER A 3 34.70 48.79 -25.69
N ILE A 4 33.41 48.55 -25.45
CA ILE A 4 32.94 47.91 -24.21
C ILE A 4 33.15 46.40 -24.34
N ARG A 5 34.12 45.86 -23.56
CA ARG A 5 34.29 44.40 -23.40
C ARG A 5 33.26 43.91 -22.40
N ALA A 6 32.24 43.18 -22.85
CA ALA A 6 31.29 42.46 -21.99
C ALA A 6 31.99 41.21 -21.42
N TRP A 7 32.10 41.16 -20.08
CA TRP A 7 32.53 39.96 -19.35
C TRP A 7 31.31 39.05 -19.15
N LEU A 8 31.25 37.95 -19.90
CA LEU A 8 30.32 36.85 -19.63
C LEU A 8 30.89 36.00 -18.49
N LEU A 9 30.33 36.13 -17.30
CA LEU A 9 30.56 35.21 -16.20
C LEU A 9 29.74 33.93 -16.45
N PRO A 10 30.37 32.74 -16.45
CA PRO A 10 29.63 31.49 -16.51
C PRO A 10 28.91 31.29 -15.18
N ALA A 11 27.58 31.27 -15.22
CA ALA A 11 26.78 30.82 -14.09
C ALA A 11 27.00 29.32 -13.91
N VAL A 12 27.83 28.95 -12.94
CA VAL A 12 27.99 27.57 -12.48
C VAL A 12 26.73 27.23 -11.68
N PHE A 13 25.81 26.52 -12.29
CA PHE A 13 24.71 25.88 -11.59
C PHE A 13 25.29 24.74 -10.75
N LEU A 14 25.51 25.00 -9.47
CA LEU A 14 25.72 23.96 -8.47
C LEU A 14 24.43 23.12 -8.37
N MET A 15 24.35 22.06 -9.15
CA MET A 15 23.39 20.99 -8.91
C MET A 15 23.78 20.34 -7.58
N SER A 16 23.18 20.78 -6.48
CA SER A 16 23.20 20.02 -5.24
C SER A 16 22.69 18.62 -5.54
N PRO A 17 23.41 17.54 -5.20
CA PRO A 17 22.88 16.20 -5.35
C PRO A 17 21.62 16.17 -4.49
N LEU A 18 20.45 15.97 -5.11
CA LEU A 18 19.25 15.59 -4.40
C LEU A 18 19.62 14.34 -3.60
N ALA A 19 19.74 14.50 -2.28
CA ALA A 19 19.96 13.36 -1.40
C ALA A 19 18.89 12.32 -1.73
N ALA A 20 19.32 11.13 -2.13
CA ALA A 20 18.40 10.04 -2.33
C ALA A 20 17.61 9.87 -1.02
N PRO A 21 16.26 9.81 -1.07
CA PRO A 21 15.49 9.64 0.13
C PRO A 21 15.96 8.39 0.84
N SER A 22 16.36 8.52 2.10
CA SER A 22 16.86 7.39 2.88
C SER A 22 15.71 6.40 3.08
N ALA A 23 15.99 5.14 2.81
CA ALA A 23 15.13 4.06 3.24
C ALA A 23 14.87 4.19 4.75
N ASN A 24 13.65 3.89 5.19
CA ASN A 24 13.25 3.91 6.59
C ASN A 24 12.49 2.64 6.94
N VAL A 25 12.26 2.40 8.20
CA VAL A 25 11.60 1.18 8.68
C VAL A 25 10.29 0.87 7.94
N VAL A 26 9.50 1.88 7.57
CA VAL A 26 8.22 1.69 6.89
C VAL A 26 8.43 1.20 5.46
N THR A 27 9.34 1.85 4.71
CA THR A 27 9.63 1.48 3.32
C THR A 27 10.36 0.15 3.21
N ASP A 28 11.20 -0.17 4.17
CA ASP A 28 11.94 -1.44 4.21
C ASP A 28 10.99 -2.61 4.47
N TRP A 29 10.10 -2.46 5.44
CA TRP A 29 9.10 -3.49 5.73
C TRP A 29 8.01 -3.60 4.66
N ASP A 30 7.68 -2.51 3.96
CA ASP A 30 6.81 -2.57 2.79
C ASP A 30 7.40 -3.47 1.69
N GLU A 31 8.68 -3.27 1.37
CA GLU A 31 9.37 -4.08 0.36
C GLU A 31 9.51 -5.55 0.78
N MET A 32 9.91 -5.81 2.02
CA MET A 32 9.98 -7.17 2.56
C MET A 32 8.60 -7.85 2.56
N ALA A 33 7.56 -7.15 3.00
CA ALA A 33 6.20 -7.68 3.03
C ALA A 33 5.71 -8.09 1.63
N VAL A 34 5.99 -7.29 0.59
CA VAL A 34 5.65 -7.65 -0.79
C VAL A 34 6.28 -8.99 -1.18
N THR A 35 7.53 -9.25 -0.79
CA THR A 35 8.22 -10.52 -1.11
C THR A 35 7.61 -11.73 -0.41
N PHE A 36 7.11 -11.57 0.82
CA PHE A 36 6.46 -12.64 1.58
C PHE A 36 5.02 -12.88 1.13
N ILE A 37 4.27 -11.82 0.88
CA ILE A 37 2.83 -11.85 0.61
C ILE A 37 2.52 -12.33 -0.81
N GLN A 38 3.23 -11.78 -1.80
CA GLN A 38 2.85 -11.95 -3.19
C GLN A 38 2.83 -13.40 -3.71
N PRO A 39 3.77 -14.29 -3.35
CA PRO A 39 3.73 -15.67 -3.80
C PRO A 39 2.66 -16.51 -3.09
N ARG A 40 2.02 -16.00 -2.04
CA ARG A 40 1.16 -16.75 -1.12
C ARG A 40 -0.29 -16.27 -1.09
N MET A 41 -0.54 -15.03 -1.51
CA MET A 41 -1.88 -14.42 -1.39
C MET A 41 -2.37 -13.87 -2.73
N VAL A 42 -3.65 -14.10 -3.00
CA VAL A 42 -4.34 -13.42 -4.12
C VAL A 42 -4.47 -11.92 -3.82
N PRO A 43 -4.55 -11.05 -4.85
CA PRO A 43 -4.47 -9.60 -4.66
C PRO A 43 -5.38 -9.00 -3.58
N PRO A 44 -6.67 -9.32 -3.48
CA PRO A 44 -7.52 -8.75 -2.43
C PRO A 44 -7.05 -9.07 -1.01
N VAL A 45 -6.61 -10.32 -0.78
CA VAL A 45 -6.10 -10.80 0.52
C VAL A 45 -4.75 -10.14 0.82
N ALA A 46 -3.91 -10.01 -0.20
CA ALA A 46 -2.61 -9.35 -0.11
C ALA A 46 -2.74 -7.89 0.34
N TYR A 47 -3.65 -7.13 -0.27
CA TYR A 47 -3.89 -5.73 0.12
C TYR A 47 -4.40 -5.60 1.56
N ARG A 48 -5.26 -6.53 2.00
CA ARG A 48 -5.70 -6.56 3.39
C ARG A 48 -4.53 -6.79 4.35
N ALA A 49 -3.65 -7.74 4.06
CA ALA A 49 -2.48 -8.02 4.88
C ALA A 49 -1.54 -6.81 4.98
N MET A 50 -1.25 -6.15 3.84
CA MET A 50 -0.47 -4.92 3.81
C MET A 50 -1.12 -3.81 4.64
N ALA A 51 -2.44 -3.60 4.50
CA ALA A 51 -3.15 -2.58 5.27
C ALA A 51 -3.07 -2.84 6.78
N ILE A 52 -3.25 -4.07 7.23
CA ILE A 52 -3.14 -4.43 8.66
C ILE A 52 -1.72 -4.17 9.18
N MET A 53 -0.70 -4.54 8.42
CA MET A 53 0.70 -4.30 8.78
C MET A 53 1.00 -2.81 8.92
N HIS A 54 0.67 -2.01 7.93
CA HIS A 54 0.93 -0.56 7.97
C HIS A 54 0.17 0.16 9.08
N ILE A 55 -1.07 -0.26 9.37
CA ILE A 55 -1.86 0.29 10.48
C ILE A 55 -1.18 -0.06 11.82
N ALA A 56 -0.68 -1.27 11.98
CA ALA A 56 0.02 -1.65 13.20
C ALA A 56 1.32 -0.87 13.38
N MET A 57 2.10 -0.68 12.31
CA MET A 57 3.29 0.17 12.32
C MET A 57 2.94 1.62 12.68
N PHE A 58 1.89 2.17 12.07
CA PHE A 58 1.42 3.54 12.32
C PHE A 58 1.02 3.72 13.79
N ASP A 59 0.16 2.86 14.33
CA ASP A 59 -0.28 2.98 15.72
C ASP A 59 0.87 2.78 16.70
N ALA A 60 1.84 1.90 16.40
CA ALA A 60 3.03 1.70 17.24
C ALA A 60 3.89 2.97 17.32
N VAL A 61 4.19 3.60 16.18
CA VAL A 61 4.97 4.84 16.14
C VAL A 61 4.19 6.00 16.74
N ASN A 62 2.92 6.16 16.39
CA ASN A 62 2.06 7.23 16.90
C ASN A 62 1.78 7.12 18.41
N THR A 63 1.89 5.93 18.98
CA THR A 63 1.80 5.74 20.44
C THR A 63 2.97 6.37 21.19
N ILE A 64 4.19 6.32 20.61
CA ILE A 64 5.40 6.87 21.22
C ILE A 64 5.40 8.41 21.10
N GLU A 65 5.01 8.91 19.96
CA GLU A 65 4.90 10.34 19.69
C GLU A 65 3.52 10.63 19.10
N PRO A 66 2.52 10.92 19.95
CA PRO A 66 1.12 11.07 19.55
C PRO A 66 0.91 12.38 18.79
N PHE A 67 1.04 12.31 17.49
CA PHE A 67 0.82 13.43 16.58
C PHE A 67 -0.54 13.35 15.87
N TYR A 68 -0.99 12.12 15.62
CA TYR A 68 -2.25 11.86 14.92
C TYR A 68 -3.23 11.10 15.80
N ARG A 69 -4.50 11.10 15.41
CA ARG A 69 -5.49 10.21 16.02
C ARG A 69 -5.09 8.76 15.73
N PRO A 70 -4.98 7.89 16.75
CA PRO A 70 -4.69 6.47 16.53
C PRO A 70 -5.81 5.82 15.71
N TYR A 71 -5.47 4.83 14.92
CA TYR A 71 -6.47 4.05 14.20
C TYR A 71 -7.26 3.14 15.15
N GLN A 72 -6.60 2.34 15.97
CA GLN A 72 -7.24 1.39 16.88
C GLN A 72 -6.57 1.30 18.25
N ALA A 73 -5.24 1.40 18.31
CA ALA A 73 -4.48 1.13 19.52
C ALA A 73 -3.66 2.34 19.95
N GLN A 74 -3.86 2.74 21.19
CA GLN A 74 -2.99 3.66 21.92
C GLN A 74 -2.64 3.03 23.26
N LEU A 75 -1.37 2.72 23.46
CA LEU A 75 -0.84 2.05 24.64
C LEU A 75 0.12 2.98 25.38
N PRO A 76 0.43 2.74 26.66
CA PRO A 76 1.46 3.50 27.35
C PRO A 76 2.83 3.29 26.67
N ALA A 77 3.54 4.38 26.42
CA ALA A 77 4.91 4.39 25.92
C ALA A 77 5.69 5.56 26.52
N THR A 78 7.00 5.43 26.57
CA THR A 78 7.90 6.49 27.03
C THR A 78 8.60 7.15 25.82
N PRO A 79 8.99 8.42 25.89
CA PRO A 79 9.59 9.12 24.74
C PRO A 79 10.93 8.53 24.25
N ASP A 80 11.62 7.78 25.08
CA ASP A 80 12.87 7.07 24.76
C ASP A 80 12.66 5.73 24.06
N THR A 81 11.41 5.28 23.90
CA THR A 81 11.06 4.07 23.17
C THR A 81 11.47 4.19 21.69
N SER A 82 12.18 3.17 21.17
CA SER A 82 12.63 3.15 19.78
C SER A 82 11.45 2.99 18.81
N LYS A 83 11.20 4.01 17.97
CA LYS A 83 10.17 3.99 16.94
C LYS A 83 10.44 2.92 15.88
N ASP A 84 11.71 2.78 15.46
CA ASP A 84 12.10 1.80 14.45
C ASP A 84 11.92 0.37 14.94
N ALA A 85 12.30 0.10 16.21
CA ALA A 85 12.08 -1.22 16.81
C ALA A 85 10.57 -1.52 16.97
N ALA A 86 9.76 -0.52 17.35
CA ALA A 86 8.32 -0.68 17.50
C ALA A 86 7.63 -0.95 16.16
N ALA A 87 7.98 -0.19 15.12
CA ALA A 87 7.43 -0.40 13.78
C ALA A 87 7.84 -1.75 13.19
N ALA A 88 9.13 -2.13 13.31
CA ALA A 88 9.63 -3.42 12.83
C ALA A 88 8.97 -4.60 13.54
N ALA A 89 8.87 -4.56 14.88
CA ALA A 89 8.20 -5.60 15.66
C ALA A 89 6.72 -5.73 15.29
N ALA A 90 6.01 -4.59 15.14
CA ALA A 90 4.61 -4.59 14.71
C ALA A 90 4.42 -5.23 13.33
N ALA A 91 5.26 -4.88 12.37
CA ALA A 91 5.23 -5.48 11.03
C ALA A 91 5.51 -6.98 11.07
N GLY A 92 6.58 -7.39 11.74
CA GLY A 92 6.96 -8.81 11.89
C GLY A 92 5.87 -9.64 12.56
N ALA A 93 5.27 -9.14 13.64
CA ALA A 93 4.19 -9.82 14.35
C ALA A 93 2.95 -10.01 13.49
N VAL A 94 2.52 -8.95 12.76
CA VAL A 94 1.38 -9.05 11.85
C VAL A 94 1.64 -10.04 10.73
N LEU A 95 2.78 -9.93 10.06
CA LEU A 95 3.11 -10.82 8.95
C LEU A 95 3.24 -12.28 9.38
N THR A 96 3.90 -12.55 10.52
CA THR A 96 4.01 -13.91 11.07
C THR A 96 2.64 -14.51 11.35
N LYS A 97 1.69 -13.72 11.87
CA LYS A 97 0.33 -14.19 12.14
C LYS A 97 -0.48 -14.47 10.88
N LEU A 98 -0.33 -13.62 9.86
CA LEU A 98 -1.09 -13.74 8.61
C LEU A 98 -0.48 -14.72 7.60
N LEU A 99 0.81 -15.03 7.75
CA LEU A 99 1.60 -15.88 6.86
C LEU A 99 2.36 -16.95 7.67
N PRO A 100 1.67 -17.89 8.32
CA PRO A 100 2.33 -18.89 9.19
C PRO A 100 3.36 -19.73 8.44
N ASP A 101 3.15 -20.00 7.15
CA ASP A 101 4.09 -20.75 6.32
C ASP A 101 5.39 -19.99 6.01
N ALA A 102 5.38 -18.67 6.13
CA ALA A 102 6.57 -17.81 5.98
C ALA A 102 7.14 -17.35 7.34
N ALA A 103 6.58 -17.79 8.45
CA ALA A 103 6.97 -17.33 9.78
C ALA A 103 8.48 -17.45 10.06
N PRO A 104 9.19 -18.53 9.70
CA PRO A 104 10.63 -18.61 9.92
C PRO A 104 11.41 -17.52 9.16
N ASP A 105 11.06 -17.26 7.90
CA ASP A 105 11.73 -16.26 7.07
C ASP A 105 11.44 -14.84 7.57
N ILE A 106 10.20 -14.56 7.98
CA ILE A 106 9.79 -13.28 8.57
C ILE A 106 10.53 -13.02 9.87
N GLN A 107 10.66 -14.02 10.73
CA GLN A 107 11.40 -13.90 12.00
C GLN A 107 12.90 -13.70 11.77
N ALA A 108 13.49 -14.36 10.78
CA ALA A 108 14.87 -14.13 10.38
C ALA A 108 15.10 -12.70 9.88
N ALA A 109 14.19 -12.18 9.05
CA ALA A 109 14.24 -10.79 8.58
C ALA A 109 14.09 -9.79 9.74
N LEU A 110 13.15 -10.04 10.68
CA LEU A 110 12.97 -9.21 11.87
C LEU A 110 14.22 -9.20 12.74
N THR A 111 14.80 -10.37 13.00
CA THR A 111 16.02 -10.51 13.80
C THR A 111 17.17 -9.73 13.16
N SER A 112 17.35 -9.88 11.85
CA SER A 112 18.38 -9.16 11.09
C SER A 112 18.17 -7.64 11.12
N TYR A 113 16.91 -7.17 10.95
CA TYR A 113 16.59 -5.75 11.01
C TYR A 113 16.87 -5.16 12.39
N LEU A 114 16.42 -5.83 13.45
CA LEU A 114 16.63 -5.39 14.83
C LEU A 114 18.09 -5.42 15.26
N ALA A 115 18.91 -6.29 14.68
CA ALA A 115 20.35 -6.34 14.98
C ALA A 115 21.08 -5.06 14.55
N ALA A 116 20.56 -4.31 13.57
CA ALA A 116 21.11 -3.02 13.16
C ALA A 116 20.75 -1.86 14.11
N ILE A 117 19.79 -2.05 15.02
CA ILE A 117 19.40 -1.07 16.03
C ILE A 117 20.22 -1.30 17.28
N PRO A 118 20.95 -0.28 17.81
CA PRO A 118 21.76 -0.42 19.01
C PRO A 118 20.96 -0.95 20.22
N GLU A 119 21.58 -1.83 21.00
CA GLU A 119 20.97 -2.38 22.22
C GLU A 119 20.71 -1.26 23.23
N SER A 120 19.47 -1.19 23.71
CA SER A 120 19.02 -0.22 24.71
C SER A 120 17.67 -0.65 25.31
N ASP A 121 17.30 -0.05 26.43
CA ASP A 121 15.96 -0.18 27.00
C ASP A 121 14.89 0.32 26.02
N GLY A 122 15.19 1.40 25.27
CA GLY A 122 14.32 1.94 24.23
C GLY A 122 14.03 0.93 23.12
N LYS A 123 15.04 0.16 22.66
CA LYS A 123 14.85 -0.94 21.71
C LYS A 123 13.94 -2.02 22.28
N SER A 124 14.22 -2.50 23.49
CA SER A 124 13.44 -3.54 24.15
C SER A 124 11.99 -3.09 24.37
N ASN A 125 11.77 -1.84 24.79
CA ASN A 125 10.44 -1.26 24.94
C ASN A 125 9.72 -1.12 23.60
N GLY A 126 10.43 -0.71 22.54
CA GLY A 126 9.89 -0.64 21.19
C GLY A 126 9.38 -1.98 20.70
N MET A 127 10.17 -3.04 20.83
CA MET A 127 9.76 -4.39 20.43
C MET A 127 8.48 -4.83 21.16
N LYS A 128 8.43 -4.69 22.49
CA LYS A 128 7.26 -5.04 23.31
C LYS A 128 6.02 -4.23 22.88
N LEU A 129 6.19 -2.94 22.62
CA LEU A 129 5.12 -2.07 22.18
C LEU A 129 4.60 -2.49 20.81
N GLY A 130 5.49 -2.76 19.85
CA GLY A 130 5.13 -3.20 18.51
C GLY A 130 4.31 -4.49 18.53
N ASP A 131 4.74 -5.48 19.28
CA ASP A 131 4.03 -6.75 19.45
C ASP A 131 2.64 -6.53 20.08
N ALA A 132 2.54 -5.70 21.12
CA ALA A 132 1.27 -5.41 21.79
C ALA A 132 0.28 -4.65 20.87
N VAL A 133 0.76 -3.69 20.09
CA VAL A 133 -0.07 -2.96 19.12
C VAL A 133 -0.52 -3.92 18.02
N ALA A 134 0.37 -4.72 17.45
CA ALA A 134 0.04 -5.72 16.43
C ALA A 134 -1.07 -6.67 16.90
N ALA A 135 -0.98 -7.16 18.15
CA ALA A 135 -1.99 -8.03 18.74
C ALA A 135 -3.37 -7.35 18.75
N LYS A 136 -3.46 -6.08 19.13
CA LYS A 136 -4.71 -5.32 19.15
C LYS A 136 -5.31 -5.08 17.75
N ILE A 137 -4.47 -4.79 16.78
CA ILE A 137 -4.93 -4.60 15.39
C ILE A 137 -5.42 -5.94 14.82
N LEU A 138 -4.70 -7.03 15.05
CA LEU A 138 -5.11 -8.37 14.63
C LEU A 138 -6.41 -8.81 15.30
N GLU A 139 -6.60 -8.54 16.56
CA GLU A 139 -7.85 -8.78 17.30
C GLU A 139 -9.02 -8.00 16.68
N ALA A 140 -8.84 -6.72 16.43
CA ALA A 140 -9.87 -5.85 15.81
C ALA A 140 -10.25 -6.29 14.38
N ARG A 141 -9.38 -7.04 13.71
CA ARG A 141 -9.57 -7.55 12.35
C ARG A 141 -9.83 -9.05 12.29
N ALA A 142 -9.95 -9.74 13.43
CA ALA A 142 -10.15 -11.19 13.48
C ALA A 142 -11.49 -11.62 12.86
N ASN A 143 -12.53 -10.82 13.06
CA ASN A 143 -13.90 -11.07 12.57
C ASN A 143 -14.34 -9.96 11.61
N ASP A 144 -13.59 -9.77 10.52
CA ASP A 144 -13.86 -8.74 9.53
C ASP A 144 -14.44 -9.26 8.21
N GLU A 145 -14.98 -10.47 8.22
CA GLU A 145 -15.59 -11.19 7.09
C GLU A 145 -14.56 -11.65 6.02
N SER A 146 -13.27 -11.42 6.22
CA SER A 146 -12.24 -11.88 5.24
C SER A 146 -12.17 -13.40 5.10
N SER A 147 -12.50 -14.15 6.14
CA SER A 147 -12.51 -15.60 6.17
C SER A 147 -13.89 -16.23 5.92
N ALA A 148 -14.91 -15.42 5.60
CA ALA A 148 -16.22 -15.94 5.25
C ALA A 148 -16.13 -16.84 4.02
N PRO A 149 -16.96 -17.90 3.93
CA PRO A 149 -16.95 -18.80 2.79
C PRO A 149 -17.23 -18.09 1.47
N ASP A 150 -16.53 -18.51 0.40
CA ASP A 150 -16.84 -18.07 -0.97
C ASP A 150 -18.13 -18.75 -1.43
N ALA A 151 -19.24 -18.05 -1.22
CA ALA A 151 -20.60 -18.53 -1.50
C ALA A 151 -21.17 -18.02 -2.82
N TYR A 152 -20.39 -17.28 -3.63
CA TYR A 152 -20.90 -16.77 -4.90
C TYR A 152 -21.26 -17.90 -5.85
N ARG A 153 -22.48 -17.81 -6.40
CA ARG A 153 -22.96 -18.72 -7.45
C ARG A 153 -23.44 -17.86 -8.61
N PRO A 154 -22.83 -18.01 -9.80
CA PRO A 154 -23.23 -17.24 -10.97
C PRO A 154 -24.63 -17.62 -11.43
N VAL A 155 -25.35 -16.65 -11.96
CA VAL A 155 -26.64 -16.83 -12.64
C VAL A 155 -26.48 -16.38 -14.09
N THR A 156 -27.17 -17.06 -15.03
CA THR A 156 -27.03 -16.80 -16.46
C THR A 156 -28.08 -15.85 -17.01
N THR A 157 -28.48 -14.85 -16.23
CA THR A 157 -29.45 -13.83 -16.66
C THR A 157 -28.71 -12.71 -17.41
N PRO A 158 -29.20 -12.24 -18.56
CA PRO A 158 -28.63 -11.09 -19.26
C PRO A 158 -28.46 -9.88 -18.34
N GLY A 159 -27.30 -9.22 -18.42
CA GLY A 159 -26.96 -8.08 -17.55
C GLY A 159 -26.37 -8.46 -16.18
N VAL A 160 -26.33 -9.73 -15.84
CA VAL A 160 -25.69 -10.22 -14.61
C VAL A 160 -24.28 -10.71 -14.92
N TYR A 161 -23.33 -10.38 -14.05
CA TYR A 161 -21.94 -10.81 -14.22
C TYR A 161 -21.81 -12.32 -14.20
N ILE A 162 -21.19 -12.87 -15.23
CA ILE A 162 -20.80 -14.27 -15.31
C ILE A 162 -19.28 -14.34 -15.33
N PRO A 163 -18.64 -14.95 -14.32
CA PRO A 163 -17.19 -15.08 -14.28
C PRO A 163 -16.70 -16.04 -15.37
N THR A 164 -15.63 -15.69 -16.04
CA THR A 164 -14.91 -16.57 -16.98
C THR A 164 -13.98 -17.54 -16.27
N PRO A 165 -13.19 -17.12 -15.25
CA PRO A 165 -12.49 -18.03 -14.33
C PRO A 165 -13.31 -18.26 -13.06
N LEU A 166 -12.83 -19.10 -12.17
CA LEU A 166 -13.38 -19.20 -10.81
C LEU A 166 -13.28 -17.86 -10.10
N THR A 167 -14.35 -17.50 -9.38
CA THR A 167 -14.35 -16.28 -8.56
C THR A 167 -13.32 -16.39 -7.43
N VAL A 168 -12.69 -15.27 -7.12
CA VAL A 168 -11.72 -15.18 -6.05
C VAL A 168 -12.17 -14.09 -5.08
N ALA A 169 -12.21 -14.41 -3.79
CA ALA A 169 -12.58 -13.48 -2.74
C ALA A 169 -13.98 -12.85 -2.95
N SER A 170 -14.97 -13.64 -3.34
CA SER A 170 -16.33 -13.16 -3.59
C SER A 170 -17.03 -12.61 -2.34
N GLN A 171 -16.53 -12.94 -1.14
CA GLN A 171 -16.98 -12.38 0.15
C GLN A 171 -16.50 -10.95 0.41
N TRP A 172 -15.54 -10.44 -0.36
CA TRP A 172 -14.94 -9.11 -0.14
C TRP A 172 -15.92 -7.92 -0.09
N PRO A 173 -17.06 -7.92 -0.79
CA PRO A 173 -18.08 -6.89 -0.64
C PRO A 173 -18.64 -6.78 0.78
N ASN A 174 -18.49 -7.79 1.62
CA ASN A 174 -18.94 -7.80 3.01
C ASN A 174 -17.80 -7.52 4.00
N LEU A 175 -16.55 -7.40 3.51
CA LEU A 175 -15.40 -7.11 4.35
C LEU A 175 -15.63 -5.82 5.15
N LYS A 176 -15.41 -5.87 6.47
CA LYS A 176 -15.45 -4.66 7.31
C LYS A 176 -14.43 -3.64 6.80
N PRO A 177 -14.85 -2.44 6.36
CA PRO A 177 -13.93 -1.45 5.83
C PRO A 177 -12.88 -1.00 6.84
N PHE A 178 -11.75 -0.49 6.35
CA PHE A 178 -10.71 0.11 7.20
C PHE A 178 -11.01 1.56 7.56
N ALA A 179 -11.53 2.35 6.60
CA ALA A 179 -11.80 3.77 6.78
C ALA A 179 -13.23 4.18 6.38
N MET A 180 -13.86 3.47 5.44
CA MET A 180 -15.25 3.76 5.06
C MET A 180 -16.21 3.35 6.16
N THR A 181 -17.36 4.01 6.24
CA THR A 181 -18.43 3.69 7.19
C THR A 181 -19.21 2.42 6.80
N SER A 182 -19.27 2.11 5.52
CA SER A 182 -19.85 0.87 4.98
C SER A 182 -19.18 0.47 3.66
N PRO A 183 -19.26 -0.81 3.26
CA PRO A 183 -18.74 -1.25 1.96
C PRO A 183 -19.44 -0.60 0.76
N SER A 184 -20.63 -0.05 0.95
CA SER A 184 -21.42 0.59 -0.08
C SER A 184 -21.37 2.11 -0.09
N GLN A 185 -20.55 2.74 0.77
CA GLN A 185 -20.51 4.21 0.94
C GLN A 185 -20.31 4.97 -0.37
N PHE A 186 -19.49 4.46 -1.26
CA PHE A 186 -19.16 5.09 -2.56
C PHE A 186 -19.62 4.25 -3.74
N ARG A 187 -20.63 3.39 -3.53
CA ARG A 187 -21.13 2.53 -4.61
C ARG A 187 -21.71 3.39 -5.74
N PRO A 188 -21.29 3.18 -6.98
CA PRO A 188 -21.87 3.87 -8.14
C PRO A 188 -23.32 3.44 -8.36
N LYS A 189 -23.99 4.15 -9.26
CA LYS A 189 -25.32 3.72 -9.77
C LYS A 189 -25.20 2.35 -10.43
N PRO A 190 -26.30 1.59 -10.50
CA PRO A 190 -26.34 0.33 -11.24
C PRO A 190 -25.82 0.49 -12.70
N PRO A 191 -25.38 -0.59 -13.32
CA PRO A 191 -25.04 -0.58 -14.75
C PRO A 191 -26.17 -0.03 -15.58
N ILE A 192 -25.84 0.62 -16.71
CA ILE A 192 -26.82 1.14 -17.66
C ILE A 192 -27.63 0.01 -18.29
N ALA A 193 -28.88 0.32 -18.67
CA ALA A 193 -29.78 -0.66 -19.29
C ALA A 193 -29.18 -1.20 -20.61
N LEU A 194 -29.33 -2.51 -20.84
CA LEU A 194 -28.79 -3.19 -22.01
C LEU A 194 -29.34 -2.64 -23.34
N GLU A 195 -30.57 -2.13 -23.32
CA GLU A 195 -31.27 -1.58 -24.48
C GLU A 195 -30.95 -0.10 -24.73
N SER A 196 -30.08 0.51 -23.90
CA SER A 196 -29.74 1.94 -24.04
C SER A 196 -28.74 2.19 -25.16
N GLU A 197 -28.82 3.36 -25.79
CA GLU A 197 -27.83 3.82 -26.79
C GLU A 197 -26.43 3.87 -26.19
N GLN A 198 -26.31 4.27 -24.91
CA GLN A 198 -25.02 4.32 -24.24
C GLN A 198 -24.41 2.92 -24.09
N TRP A 199 -25.21 1.89 -23.76
CA TRP A 199 -24.72 0.52 -23.75
C TRP A 199 -24.18 0.08 -25.11
N ALA A 200 -24.92 0.36 -26.19
CA ALA A 200 -24.49 0.02 -27.54
C ALA A 200 -23.18 0.72 -27.92
N LYS A 201 -23.03 2.00 -27.54
CA LYS A 201 -21.82 2.79 -27.76
C LYS A 201 -20.63 2.16 -27.03
N ASP A 202 -20.77 1.91 -25.71
CA ASP A 202 -19.70 1.37 -24.88
C ASP A 202 -19.31 -0.05 -25.33
N TYR A 203 -20.29 -0.87 -25.71
CA TYR A 203 -20.05 -2.21 -26.26
C TYR A 203 -19.22 -2.15 -27.55
N ASN A 204 -19.58 -1.28 -28.48
CA ASN A 204 -18.85 -1.12 -29.74
C ASN A 204 -17.43 -0.61 -29.52
N GLU A 205 -17.23 0.33 -28.60
CA GLU A 205 -15.90 0.81 -28.22
C GLU A 205 -15.03 -0.32 -27.66
N ILE A 206 -15.58 -1.12 -26.72
CA ILE A 206 -14.86 -2.28 -26.15
C ILE A 206 -14.56 -3.30 -27.24
N LYS A 207 -15.48 -3.55 -28.16
CA LYS A 207 -15.28 -4.48 -29.27
C LYS A 207 -14.14 -4.02 -30.19
N GLU A 208 -14.10 -2.72 -30.53
CA GLU A 208 -13.06 -2.16 -31.42
C GLU A 208 -11.69 -2.08 -30.75
N LEU A 209 -11.63 -1.59 -29.49
CA LEU A 209 -10.37 -1.36 -28.79
C LEU A 209 -9.87 -2.58 -28.02
N GLY A 210 -10.78 -3.44 -27.54
CA GLY A 210 -10.46 -4.61 -26.72
C GLY A 210 -9.98 -5.84 -27.51
N GLU A 211 -10.20 -5.86 -28.81
CA GLU A 211 -9.75 -6.97 -29.67
C GLU A 211 -8.22 -7.17 -29.56
N LYS A 212 -7.77 -8.44 -29.54
CA LYS A 212 -6.35 -8.80 -29.41
C LYS A 212 -5.47 -8.08 -30.42
N ASN A 213 -5.88 -8.04 -31.68
CA ASN A 213 -5.16 -7.44 -32.79
C ASN A 213 -5.87 -6.21 -33.34
N SER A 214 -6.44 -5.38 -32.49
CA SER A 214 -7.16 -4.18 -32.88
C SER A 214 -6.31 -3.25 -33.76
N SER A 215 -6.80 -2.91 -34.93
CA SER A 215 -6.23 -1.88 -35.80
C SER A 215 -6.63 -0.45 -35.41
N LYS A 216 -7.58 -0.32 -34.48
CA LYS A 216 -8.08 0.97 -33.96
C LYS A 216 -7.37 1.43 -32.71
N ARG A 217 -6.81 0.50 -31.93
CA ARG A 217 -6.09 0.81 -30.69
C ARG A 217 -4.69 1.32 -31.00
N SER A 218 -4.35 2.49 -30.45
CA SER A 218 -3.00 3.07 -30.58
C SER A 218 -1.96 2.26 -29.78
N ALA A 219 -0.68 2.44 -30.08
CA ALA A 219 0.43 1.87 -29.32
C ALA A 219 0.36 2.30 -27.84
N ARG A 220 0.07 3.59 -27.58
CA ARG A 220 -0.10 4.14 -26.22
C ARG A 220 -1.21 3.43 -25.45
N GLN A 221 -2.39 3.27 -26.03
CA GLN A 221 -3.50 2.54 -25.38
C GLN A 221 -3.14 1.08 -25.09
N THR A 222 -2.30 0.45 -25.93
CA THR A 222 -1.81 -0.90 -25.66
C THR A 222 -0.86 -0.94 -24.46
N GLU A 223 0.02 0.04 -24.33
CA GLU A 223 0.91 0.16 -23.17
C GLU A 223 0.13 0.45 -21.89
N ASP A 224 -0.83 1.37 -21.94
CA ASP A 224 -1.71 1.69 -20.81
C ASP A 224 -2.49 0.44 -20.36
N ALA A 225 -3.05 -0.34 -21.30
CA ALA A 225 -3.74 -1.59 -20.97
C ALA A 225 -2.82 -2.62 -20.31
N ARG A 226 -1.58 -2.75 -20.78
CA ARG A 226 -0.58 -3.64 -20.16
C ARG A 226 -0.19 -3.18 -18.76
N PHE A 227 -0.02 -1.88 -18.55
CA PHE A 227 0.25 -1.31 -17.23
C PHE A 227 -0.88 -1.65 -16.24
N TRP A 228 -2.13 -1.42 -16.62
CA TRP A 228 -3.29 -1.68 -15.75
C TRP A 228 -3.65 -3.16 -15.62
N LEU A 229 -3.10 -4.03 -16.47
CA LEU A 229 -3.26 -5.49 -16.33
C LEU A 229 -2.51 -6.03 -15.10
N MET A 230 -1.44 -5.36 -14.67
CA MET A 230 -0.71 -5.75 -13.48
C MET A 230 -1.52 -5.42 -12.23
N THR A 231 -1.89 -6.43 -11.47
CA THR A 231 -2.64 -6.31 -10.22
C THR A 231 -1.86 -6.87 -9.04
N GLY A 232 -2.14 -6.36 -7.85
CA GLY A 232 -1.51 -6.82 -6.62
C GLY A 232 -0.38 -5.92 -6.10
N PRO A 233 0.11 -6.17 -4.88
CA PRO A 233 1.07 -5.30 -4.19
C PRO A 233 2.35 -5.03 -4.97
N ARG A 234 2.86 -6.01 -5.72
CA ARG A 234 4.12 -5.85 -6.49
C ARG A 234 4.07 -4.71 -7.49
N SER A 235 2.90 -4.40 -8.06
CA SER A 235 2.76 -3.33 -9.04
C SER A 235 2.40 -1.98 -8.41
N THR A 236 1.59 -1.98 -7.35
CA THR A 236 1.05 -0.76 -6.75
C THR A 236 1.87 -0.24 -5.57
N HIS A 237 2.45 -1.12 -4.75
CA HIS A 237 3.25 -0.70 -3.60
C HIS A 237 4.57 0.00 -3.96
N PRO A 238 5.35 -0.43 -4.97
CA PRO A 238 6.51 0.33 -5.40
C PRO A 238 6.16 1.75 -5.84
N LEU A 239 5.03 1.94 -6.51
CA LEU A 239 4.56 3.28 -6.90
C LEU A 239 4.15 4.10 -5.67
N ALA A 240 3.39 3.52 -4.74
CA ALA A 240 3.01 4.17 -3.49
C ALA A 240 4.25 4.55 -2.66
N ARG A 241 5.23 3.65 -2.57
CA ARG A 241 6.53 3.90 -1.92
C ARG A 241 7.24 5.09 -2.55
N GLN A 242 7.31 5.18 -3.88
CA GLN A 242 7.93 6.31 -4.58
C GLN A 242 7.20 7.63 -4.29
N ILE A 243 5.86 7.63 -4.29
CA ILE A 243 5.05 8.81 -3.97
C ILE A 243 5.32 9.27 -2.53
N ILE A 244 5.37 8.35 -1.56
CA ILE A 244 5.66 8.67 -0.16
C ILE A 244 7.06 9.26 -0.03
N ILE A 245 8.06 8.61 -0.63
CA ILE A 245 9.46 9.07 -0.60
C ILE A 245 9.58 10.48 -1.19
N HIS A 246 9.00 10.73 -2.34
CA HIS A 246 9.05 12.05 -2.99
C HIS A 246 8.20 13.08 -2.24
N GLY A 247 7.05 12.69 -1.70
CA GLY A 247 6.20 13.55 -0.88
C GLY A 247 6.87 13.98 0.42
N LEU A 248 7.56 13.07 1.10
CA LEU A 248 8.35 13.38 2.29
C LEU A 248 9.53 14.31 1.98
N ALA A 249 10.26 14.05 0.88
CA ALA A 249 11.36 14.93 0.45
C ALA A 249 10.85 16.35 0.14
N ALA A 250 9.73 16.48 -0.54
CA ALA A 250 9.10 17.78 -0.83
C ALA A 250 8.65 18.50 0.44
N SER A 251 8.07 17.78 1.40
CA SER A 251 7.61 18.33 2.68
C SER A 251 8.77 18.84 3.54
N VAL A 252 9.88 18.09 3.59
CA VAL A 252 11.10 18.51 4.29
C VAL A 252 11.71 19.75 3.63
N THR A 253 11.74 19.81 2.30
CA THR A 253 12.25 20.96 1.56
C THR A 253 11.40 22.20 1.83
N LEU A 254 10.07 22.07 1.86
CA LEU A 254 9.15 23.16 2.20
C LEU A 254 9.30 23.62 3.67
N ALA A 255 9.47 22.69 4.60
CA ALA A 255 9.69 23.02 6.03
C ALA A 255 11.03 23.74 6.27
N LEU A 256 12.06 23.45 5.47
CA LEU A 256 13.36 24.12 5.54
C LEU A 256 13.38 25.48 4.80
N ALA A 257 12.42 25.73 3.91
CA ALA A 257 12.31 26.97 3.14
C ALA A 257 11.50 28.08 3.86
N HIS A 258 10.80 27.71 4.95
CA HIS A 258 10.08 28.67 5.79
C HIS A 258 10.74 28.75 7.17
N PRO A 259 11.47 29.84 7.51
CA PRO A 259 12.05 30.05 8.82
C PRO A 259 10.98 30.30 9.88
#